data_5a40d0221c6d0290cc75393e8a2597ac
#
_entry.id   5a40d0221c6d0290cc75393e8a2597ac
#
_cell.length_a   1.000
_cell.length_b   1.000
_cell.length_c   1.000
_cell.angle_alpha   90.00
_cell.angle_beta   90.00
_cell.angle_gamma   90.00
#
_symmetry.space_group_name_H-M   'P 1'
#
loop_
_entity.id
_entity.type
_entity.pdbx_description
1 polymer ?
#
loop_
_entity_poly.entity_id
_entity_poly.type
_entity_poly.pdbx_seq_one_letter_code
_entity_poly.pdbx_strand_id
1 'polypeptide(L)'
;LISPDAPHTLDEKIKRMHEIWKVEPTIPVSDVAAIQCPVLVMAGDDDVVRHEHTIDLFERLPLGQLAIVPGTSHGLVKEKPAIVQALIADFLTDLSYPVTRMPIKRTNPEA
;
A
#
# COMPACT_ATOMS: atom_id res chain seq x y z
N LEU A 1 23.68 8.41 0.02
CA LEU A 1 24.35 7.20 -0.44
C LEU A 1 24.87 7.40 -1.85
N ILE A 2 26.18 7.42 -1.97
CA ILE A 2 26.82 7.55 -3.27
C ILE A 2 26.93 6.15 -3.87
N SER A 3 26.33 5.97 -5.04
CA SER A 3 26.49 4.73 -5.78
C SER A 3 27.94 4.58 -6.21
N PRO A 4 28.56 3.39 -6.10
CA PRO A 4 29.92 3.16 -6.61
C PRO A 4 30.00 3.20 -8.13
N ASP A 5 28.86 3.24 -8.81
CA ASP A 5 28.80 3.29 -10.27
C ASP A 5 29.06 4.70 -10.81
N ALA A 6 29.51 4.79 -12.04
CA ALA A 6 29.70 6.07 -12.72
C ALA A 6 28.35 6.78 -12.93
N PRO A 7 28.29 8.13 -12.98
CA PRO A 7 27.04 8.87 -13.09
C PRO A 7 26.16 8.48 -14.29
N HIS A 8 26.79 8.11 -15.43
CA HIS A 8 26.02 7.69 -16.62
C HIS A 8 25.29 6.35 -16.43
N THR A 9 25.81 5.47 -15.56
CA THR A 9 25.12 4.21 -15.24
C THR A 9 23.95 4.43 -14.30
N LEU A 10 23.98 5.50 -13.49
CA LEU A 10 22.85 5.88 -12.66
C LEU A 10 21.65 6.27 -13.52
N ASP A 11 21.86 7.05 -14.57
CA ASP A 11 20.77 7.44 -15.49
C ASP A 11 20.16 6.23 -16.19
N GLU A 12 20.97 5.25 -16.58
CA GLU A 12 20.48 4.01 -17.16
C GLU A 12 19.68 3.19 -16.16
N LYS A 13 20.11 3.14 -14.89
CA LYS A 13 19.39 2.45 -13.83
C LYS A 13 18.03 3.10 -13.56
N ILE A 14 17.99 4.42 -13.53
CA ILE A 14 16.74 5.17 -13.35
C ILE A 14 15.78 4.88 -14.50
N LYS A 15 16.26 4.86 -15.74
CA LYS A 15 15.47 4.50 -16.91
C LYS A 15 14.88 3.10 -16.79
N ARG A 16 15.68 2.13 -16.38
CA ARG A 16 15.24 0.75 -16.17
C ARG A 16 14.17 0.66 -15.09
N MET A 17 14.34 1.38 -13.99
CA MET A 17 13.34 1.44 -12.93
C MET A 17 12.01 1.98 -13.45
N HIS A 18 12.05 3.06 -14.25
CA HIS A 18 10.85 3.64 -14.84
C HIS A 18 10.16 2.66 -15.79
N GLU A 19 10.93 1.91 -16.58
CA GLU A 19 10.39 0.89 -17.48
C GLU A 19 9.74 -0.26 -16.69
N ILE A 20 10.37 -0.70 -15.60
CA ILE A 20 9.83 -1.73 -14.72
C ILE A 20 8.54 -1.25 -14.07
N TRP A 21 8.50 -0.01 -13.60
CA TRP A 21 7.31 0.54 -12.96
C TRP A 21 6.13 0.68 -13.92
N LYS A 22 6.37 0.79 -15.21
CA LYS A 22 5.30 0.85 -16.22
C LYS A 22 4.71 -0.52 -16.54
N VAL A 23 5.50 -1.56 -16.41
CA VAL A 23 5.17 -2.92 -16.88
C VAL A 23 4.98 -3.89 -15.73
N GLU A 24 5.69 -3.70 -14.62
CA GLU A 24 5.69 -4.59 -13.47
C GLU A 24 5.34 -3.83 -12.19
N PRO A 25 4.72 -4.51 -11.21
CA PRO A 25 4.24 -5.90 -11.32
C PRO A 25 2.88 -5.96 -12.01
N THR A 26 2.75 -6.84 -12.99
CA THR A 26 1.45 -7.17 -13.55
C THR A 26 0.85 -8.31 -12.74
N ILE A 27 0.34 -7.99 -11.57
CA ILE A 27 -0.28 -8.98 -10.70
C ILE A 27 -1.73 -9.17 -11.13
N PRO A 28 -2.14 -10.37 -11.54
CA PRO A 28 -3.53 -10.61 -11.90
C PRO A 28 -4.48 -10.31 -10.74
N VAL A 29 -5.64 -9.76 -11.06
CA VAL A 29 -6.70 -9.46 -10.08
C VAL A 29 -7.05 -10.69 -9.24
N SER A 30 -7.12 -11.85 -9.87
CA SER A 30 -7.43 -13.10 -9.19
C SER A 30 -6.38 -13.46 -8.13
N ASP A 31 -5.11 -13.13 -8.35
CA ASP A 31 -4.06 -13.40 -7.38
C ASP A 31 -4.20 -12.50 -6.14
N VAL A 32 -4.55 -11.24 -6.34
CA VAL A 32 -4.81 -10.32 -5.22
C VAL A 32 -6.02 -10.78 -4.42
N ALA A 33 -7.10 -11.18 -5.10
CA ALA A 33 -8.31 -11.65 -4.45
C ALA A 33 -8.09 -12.98 -3.70
N ALA A 34 -7.06 -13.73 -4.03
CA ALA A 34 -6.72 -15.00 -3.38
C ALA A 34 -5.88 -14.81 -2.10
N ILE A 35 -5.42 -13.62 -1.80
CA ILE A 35 -4.65 -13.34 -0.58
C ILE A 35 -5.59 -13.44 0.63
N GLN A 36 -5.32 -14.40 1.51
CA GLN A 36 -6.18 -14.67 2.67
C GLN A 36 -5.62 -14.17 3.98
N CYS A 37 -4.42 -13.60 3.99
CA CYS A 37 -3.88 -12.98 5.20
C CYS A 37 -4.35 -11.52 5.32
N PRO A 38 -4.41 -10.98 6.54
CA PRO A 38 -4.67 -9.56 6.76
C PRO A 38 -3.60 -8.69 6.09
N VAL A 39 -4.01 -7.62 5.43
CA VAL A 39 -3.11 -6.70 4.73
C VAL A 39 -3.51 -5.27 5.06
N LEU A 40 -2.56 -4.47 5.50
CA LEU A 40 -2.75 -3.03 5.65
C LEU A 40 -2.18 -2.33 4.43
N VAL A 41 -3.06 -1.69 3.65
CA VAL A 41 -2.68 -0.85 2.52
C VAL A 41 -2.54 0.58 3.03
N MET A 42 -1.40 1.20 2.80
CA MET A 42 -1.13 2.55 3.29
C MET A 42 -0.51 3.41 2.18
N ALA A 43 -0.97 4.64 2.08
CA ALA A 43 -0.45 5.60 1.11
C ALA A 43 -0.52 7.01 1.68
N GLY A 44 0.20 7.95 1.06
CA GLY A 44 0.09 9.36 1.36
C GLY A 44 -1.06 10.01 0.60
N ASP A 45 -1.58 11.10 1.11
CA ASP A 45 -2.65 11.84 0.42
C ASP A 45 -2.14 12.61 -0.81
N ASP A 46 -0.81 12.84 -0.89
CA ASP A 46 -0.14 13.42 -2.05
C ASP A 46 0.87 12.41 -2.61
N ASP A 47 0.44 11.18 -2.81
CA ASP A 47 1.28 10.09 -3.26
C ASP A 47 1.44 10.10 -4.78
N VAL A 48 2.58 9.57 -5.27
CA VAL A 48 2.84 9.38 -6.70
C VAL A 48 1.94 8.29 -7.31
N VAL A 49 1.47 7.38 -6.47
CA VAL A 49 0.50 6.36 -6.87
C VAL A 49 -0.89 6.98 -6.81
N ARG A 50 -1.66 6.84 -7.86
CA ARG A 50 -3.03 7.36 -7.91
C ARG A 50 -3.88 6.71 -6.83
N HIS A 51 -4.72 7.51 -6.18
CA HIS A 51 -5.59 7.01 -5.12
C HIS A 51 -6.50 5.89 -5.61
N GLU A 52 -6.96 5.97 -6.86
CA GLU A 52 -7.80 4.94 -7.45
C GLU A 52 -7.11 3.58 -7.46
N HIS A 53 -5.81 3.52 -7.74
CA HIS A 53 -5.03 2.28 -7.69
C HIS A 53 -4.91 1.73 -6.27
N THR A 54 -4.65 2.61 -5.31
CA THR A 54 -4.55 2.24 -3.89
C THR A 54 -5.88 1.70 -3.37
N ILE A 55 -6.95 2.39 -3.67
CA ILE A 55 -8.31 2.00 -3.26
C ILE A 55 -8.72 0.69 -3.93
N ASP A 56 -8.42 0.55 -5.22
CA ASP A 56 -8.72 -0.67 -5.97
C ASP A 56 -7.99 -1.88 -5.37
N LEU A 57 -6.72 -1.74 -5.03
CA LEU A 57 -5.96 -2.79 -4.34
C LEU A 57 -6.63 -3.16 -3.01
N PHE A 58 -6.98 -2.18 -2.20
CA PHE A 58 -7.66 -2.40 -0.94
C PHE A 58 -8.99 -3.14 -1.12
N GLU A 59 -9.78 -2.73 -2.11
CA GLU A 59 -11.09 -3.33 -2.34
C GLU A 59 -10.99 -4.79 -2.81
N ARG A 60 -9.92 -5.13 -3.53
CA ARG A 60 -9.70 -6.50 -4.03
C ARG A 60 -9.18 -7.44 -2.95
N LEU A 61 -8.54 -6.92 -1.90
CA LEU A 61 -8.02 -7.73 -0.81
C LEU A 61 -9.16 -8.16 0.12
N PRO A 62 -9.41 -9.46 0.29
CA PRO A 62 -10.51 -9.93 1.15
C PRO A 62 -10.38 -9.43 2.59
N LEU A 63 -9.17 -9.40 3.13
CA LEU A 63 -8.88 -8.98 4.50
C LEU A 63 -8.04 -7.71 4.51
N GLY A 64 -8.35 -6.78 3.60
CA GLY A 64 -7.65 -5.51 3.49
C GLY A 64 -8.15 -4.47 4.47
N GLN A 65 -7.24 -3.64 4.95
CA GLN A 65 -7.51 -2.40 5.65
C GLN A 65 -6.79 -1.27 4.95
N LEU A 66 -7.31 -0.06 5.03
CA LEU A 66 -6.80 1.07 4.26
C LEU A 66 -6.51 2.25 5.17
N ALA A 67 -5.33 2.87 4.98
CA ALA A 67 -4.97 4.12 5.61
C ALA A 67 -4.38 5.08 4.57
N ILE A 68 -4.98 6.25 4.42
CA ILE A 68 -4.41 7.35 3.67
C ILE A 68 -3.94 8.37 4.70
N VAL A 69 -2.63 8.60 4.75
CA VAL A 69 -2.01 9.42 5.79
C VAL A 69 -2.02 10.89 5.35
N PRO A 70 -2.61 11.79 6.15
CA PRO A 70 -2.73 13.20 5.78
C PRO A 70 -1.37 13.91 5.75
N GLY A 71 -1.21 14.80 4.77
CA GLY A 71 -0.03 15.64 4.66
C GLY A 71 1.25 14.88 4.35
N THR A 72 1.15 13.77 3.61
CA THR A 72 2.31 12.95 3.25
C THR A 72 2.35 12.65 1.76
N SER A 73 3.54 12.30 1.30
CA SER A 73 3.78 11.80 -0.04
C SER A 73 4.06 10.28 0.01
N HIS A 74 4.64 9.75 -1.03
CA HIS A 74 5.11 8.36 -1.04
C HIS A 74 6.12 8.06 0.07
N GLY A 75 6.82 9.09 0.56
CA GLY A 75 7.78 8.99 1.67
C GLY A 75 7.15 9.09 3.05
N LEU A 76 5.90 8.70 3.23
CA LEU A 76 5.14 8.86 4.46
C LEU A 76 5.84 8.35 5.72
N VAL A 77 6.60 7.28 5.62
CA VAL A 77 7.34 6.69 6.75
C VAL A 77 8.36 7.66 7.31
N LYS A 78 9.01 8.44 6.45
CA LYS A 78 10.00 9.45 6.85
C LYS A 78 9.35 10.77 7.23
N GLU A 79 8.26 11.11 6.59
CA GLU A 79 7.60 12.40 6.77
C GLU A 79 6.79 12.48 8.06
N LYS A 80 6.07 11.40 8.39
CA LYS A 80 5.28 11.32 9.62
C LYS A 80 5.45 9.96 10.30
N PRO A 81 6.65 9.67 10.81
CA PRO A 81 6.95 8.35 11.37
C PRO A 81 6.08 7.98 12.56
N ALA A 82 5.71 8.94 13.40
CA ALA A 82 4.90 8.66 14.60
C ALA A 82 3.51 8.14 14.24
N ILE A 83 2.85 8.77 13.28
CA ILE A 83 1.51 8.36 12.83
C ILE A 83 1.60 7.01 12.12
N VAL A 84 2.56 6.85 11.22
CA VAL A 84 2.74 5.60 10.48
C VAL A 84 3.02 4.44 11.42
N GLN A 85 3.92 4.62 12.39
CA GLN A 85 4.24 3.59 13.38
C GLN A 85 3.03 3.23 14.23
N ALA A 86 2.22 4.22 14.63
CA ALA A 86 1.01 3.98 15.39
C ALA A 86 0.01 3.14 14.61
N LEU A 87 -0.18 3.43 13.32
CA LEU A 87 -1.08 2.68 12.45
C LEU A 87 -0.60 1.24 12.26
N ILE A 88 0.69 1.05 12.05
CA ILE A 88 1.27 -0.29 11.90
C ILE A 88 1.15 -1.08 13.21
N ALA A 89 1.47 -0.45 14.34
CA ALA A 89 1.39 -1.10 15.65
C ALA A 89 -0.04 -1.51 15.98
N ASP A 90 -1.00 -0.65 15.71
CA ASP A 90 -2.42 -0.95 15.90
C ASP A 90 -2.85 -2.13 15.04
N PHE A 91 -2.48 -2.13 13.77
CA PHE A 91 -2.79 -3.21 12.86
C PHE A 91 -2.19 -4.55 13.32
N LEU A 92 -0.92 -4.55 13.74
CA LEU A 92 -0.23 -5.77 14.17
C LEU A 92 -0.70 -6.27 15.53
N THR A 93 -1.25 -5.39 16.36
CA THR A 93 -1.78 -5.76 17.67
C THR A 93 -3.07 -6.56 17.55
N ASP A 94 -3.93 -6.18 16.62
CA ASP A 94 -5.18 -6.87 16.36
C ASP A 94 -5.41 -6.92 14.83
N LEU A 95 -5.12 -8.08 14.25
CA LEU A 95 -5.26 -8.30 12.81
C LEU A 95 -6.71 -8.49 12.38
N SER A 96 -7.61 -8.75 13.32
CA SER A 96 -9.03 -8.79 13.02
C SER A 96 -9.56 -7.37 12.87
N TYR A 97 -10.67 -7.21 12.19
CA TYR A 97 -11.35 -5.94 12.18
C TYR A 97 -12.73 -6.10 12.84
N PRO A 98 -13.15 -5.10 13.61
CA PRO A 98 -14.45 -5.18 14.26
C PRO A 98 -15.57 -5.20 13.23
N VAL A 99 -16.67 -5.84 13.59
CA VAL A 99 -17.90 -5.72 12.82
C VAL A 99 -18.42 -4.31 13.04
N THR A 100 -18.46 -3.52 11.99
CA THR A 100 -18.98 -2.16 12.06
C THR A 100 -20.51 -2.19 11.96
N ARG A 101 -21.16 -1.10 12.40
CA ARG A 101 -22.62 -1.02 12.38
C ARG A 101 -23.20 -1.09 10.98
N MET A 102 -22.49 -0.55 10.00
CA MET A 102 -22.95 -0.52 8.61
C MET A 102 -21.79 -0.95 7.69
N PRO A 103 -21.43 -2.24 7.72
CA PRO A 103 -20.35 -2.72 6.89
C PRO A 103 -20.79 -2.77 5.43
N ILE A 104 -19.90 -2.29 4.55
CA ILE A 104 -20.11 -2.39 3.10
C ILE A 104 -19.23 -3.50 2.54
N LYS A 105 -17.94 -3.47 2.90
CA LYS A 105 -16.95 -4.42 2.41
C LYS A 105 -16.85 -5.67 3.29
N ARG A 106 -16.92 -5.47 4.61
CA ARG A 106 -16.72 -6.54 5.58
C ARG A 106 -18.05 -7.04 6.09
N THR A 107 -18.46 -8.16 5.54
CA THR A 107 -19.69 -8.81 6.02
C THR A 107 -19.30 -9.92 6.99
N ASN A 108 -20.09 -10.07 8.04
CA ASN A 108 -19.94 -11.21 8.93
C ASN A 108 -20.43 -12.46 8.19
N PRO A 109 -19.56 -13.46 7.93
CA PRO A 109 -19.97 -14.66 7.21
C PRO A 109 -21.00 -15.50 7.95
N GLU A 110 -21.19 -15.25 9.25
CA GLU A 110 -22.20 -15.92 10.07
C GLU A 110 -23.53 -15.16 10.16
N ALA A 111 -23.58 -14.00 9.56
CA ALA A 111 -24.80 -13.18 9.56
C ALA A 111 -25.78 -13.62 8.47
#